data_047aa1d629f998ba650627e82003fffc
#
_entry.id   047aa1d629f998ba650627e82003fffc
#
_cell.length_a   1.000
_cell.length_b   1.000
_cell.length_c   1.000
_cell.angle_alpha   90.00
_cell.angle_beta   90.00
_cell.angle_gamma   90.00
#
_symmetry.space_group_name_H-M   'P 1'
#
loop_
_entity.id
_entity.type
_entity.pdbx_description
1 polymer ?
#
loop_
_entity_poly.entity_id
_entity_poly.type
_entity_poly.pdbx_seq_one_letter_code
_entity_poly.pdbx_strand_id
1 'polypeptide(L)'
;MNQYVFILGNHPDLSQAEIKSYFHSMGISATFSSVSSEILLVNTTNTLDFKKIINTLGGTIKIAQVAGNFKSINSFENLLSFLKFENISNLDFGLSFYNYPITTQTIFHYCKNIKNYLRKNN
;
A
#
# COMPACT_ATOMS: atom_id res chain seq x y z
N MET A 1 -11.36 7.70 -9.10
CA MET A 1 -11.61 6.77 -7.97
C MET A 1 -10.28 6.41 -7.35
N ASN A 2 -10.19 6.45 -6.04
CA ASN A 2 -8.98 6.10 -5.30
C ASN A 2 -9.04 4.64 -4.87
N GLN A 3 -7.91 3.96 -4.96
CA GLN A 3 -7.76 2.60 -4.48
C GLN A 3 -6.75 2.55 -3.35
N TYR A 4 -7.12 1.89 -2.28
CA TYR A 4 -6.30 1.76 -1.07
C TYR A 4 -6.11 0.30 -0.70
N VAL A 5 -4.98 0.01 -0.05
CA VAL A 5 -4.66 -1.32 0.48
C VAL A 5 -4.63 -1.23 1.99
N PHE A 6 -5.37 -2.11 2.64
CA PHE A 6 -5.33 -2.30 4.09
C PHE A 6 -4.63 -3.62 4.39
N ILE A 7 -3.54 -3.56 5.12
CA ILE A 7 -2.84 -4.76 5.59
C ILE A 7 -3.44 -5.14 6.94
N LEU A 8 -4.00 -6.35 7.01
CA LEU A 8 -4.78 -6.84 8.14
C LEU A 8 -3.91 -7.55 9.16
N GLY A 9 -4.34 -7.52 10.43
CA GLY A 9 -3.69 -8.21 11.53
C GLY A 9 -4.05 -9.68 11.64
N ASN A 10 -3.86 -10.24 12.84
CA ASN A 10 -3.99 -11.67 13.11
C ASN A 10 -5.42 -12.23 12.99
N HIS A 11 -6.42 -11.36 13.02
CA HIS A 11 -7.83 -11.73 12.89
C HIS A 11 -8.44 -11.04 11.68
N PRO A 12 -8.19 -11.54 10.45
CA PRO A 12 -8.58 -10.84 9.22
C PRO A 12 -10.07 -10.59 9.10
N ASP A 13 -10.91 -11.54 9.47
CA ASP A 13 -12.37 -11.41 9.38
C ASP A 13 -12.89 -10.29 10.29
N LEU A 14 -12.36 -10.21 11.49
CA LEU A 14 -12.70 -9.17 12.45
C LEU A 14 -12.17 -7.81 11.96
N SER A 15 -10.95 -7.78 11.43
CA SER A 15 -10.34 -6.57 10.87
C SER A 15 -11.15 -6.02 9.69
N GLN A 16 -11.62 -6.89 8.79
CA GLN A 16 -12.48 -6.49 7.68
C GLN A 16 -13.82 -5.93 8.16
N ALA A 17 -14.44 -6.59 9.14
CA ALA A 17 -15.71 -6.14 9.71
C ALA A 17 -15.55 -4.75 10.36
N GLU A 18 -14.46 -4.53 11.05
CA GLU A 18 -14.12 -3.25 11.67
C GLU A 18 -13.96 -2.14 10.61
N ILE A 19 -13.23 -2.41 9.55
CA ILE A 19 -13.03 -1.46 8.45
C ILE A 19 -14.37 -1.08 7.80
N LYS A 20 -15.19 -2.07 7.46
CA LYS A 20 -16.51 -1.83 6.85
C LYS A 20 -17.42 -1.02 7.77
N SER A 21 -17.42 -1.34 9.06
CA SER A 21 -18.18 -0.60 10.06
C SER A 21 -17.71 0.85 10.20
N TYR A 22 -16.40 1.07 10.19
CA TYR A 22 -15.83 2.42 10.22
C TYR A 22 -16.30 3.25 9.02
N PHE A 23 -16.16 2.72 7.80
CA PHE A 23 -16.59 3.42 6.59
C PHE A 23 -18.09 3.74 6.62
N HIS A 24 -18.89 2.78 7.06
CA HIS A 24 -20.33 2.98 7.20
C HIS A 24 -20.64 4.10 8.21
N SER A 25 -20.03 4.08 9.38
CA SER A 25 -20.26 5.08 10.43
C SER A 25 -19.82 6.49 10.04
N MET A 26 -18.79 6.58 9.19
CA MET A 26 -18.30 7.86 8.67
C MET A 26 -19.04 8.35 7.42
N GLY A 27 -20.02 7.58 6.94
CA GLY A 27 -20.76 7.92 5.73
C GLY A 27 -19.91 7.86 4.45
N ILE A 28 -18.83 7.09 4.45
CA ILE A 28 -17.93 6.95 3.29
C ILE A 28 -18.39 5.76 2.46
N SER A 29 -18.79 6.06 1.21
CA SER A 29 -19.15 5.01 0.26
C SER A 29 -17.88 4.37 -0.32
N ALA A 30 -17.79 3.04 -0.22
CA ALA A 30 -16.64 2.30 -0.71
C ALA A 30 -17.02 0.87 -1.12
N THR A 31 -16.22 0.28 -2.00
CA THR A 31 -16.28 -1.15 -2.33
C THR A 31 -15.06 -1.86 -1.77
N PHE A 32 -15.25 -3.09 -1.31
CA PHE A 32 -14.23 -3.87 -0.63
C PHE A 32 -13.97 -5.17 -1.39
N SER A 33 -12.71 -5.51 -1.56
CA SER A 33 -12.28 -6.72 -2.25
C SER A 33 -11.18 -7.42 -1.46
N SER A 34 -11.44 -8.62 -0.97
CA SER A 34 -10.43 -9.42 -0.27
C SER A 34 -9.51 -10.08 -1.30
N VAL A 35 -8.23 -9.71 -1.28
CA VAL A 35 -7.20 -10.29 -2.16
C VAL A 35 -6.60 -11.54 -1.53
N SER A 36 -6.36 -11.48 -0.23
CA SER A 36 -5.85 -12.59 0.57
C SER A 36 -6.30 -12.42 2.03
N SER A 37 -5.89 -13.33 2.88
CA SER A 37 -6.15 -13.21 4.33
C SER A 37 -5.49 -11.97 4.95
N GLU A 38 -4.47 -11.42 4.31
CA GLU A 38 -3.72 -10.28 4.83
C GLU A 38 -4.07 -8.96 4.17
N ILE A 39 -4.75 -8.98 3.01
CA ILE A 39 -4.90 -7.79 2.15
C ILE A 39 -6.35 -7.56 1.79
N LEU A 40 -6.85 -6.37 2.13
CA LEU A 40 -8.14 -5.86 1.70
C LEU A 40 -7.93 -4.65 0.79
N LEU A 41 -8.48 -4.71 -0.43
CA LEU A 41 -8.55 -3.56 -1.32
C LEU A 41 -9.82 -2.77 -1.07
N VAL A 42 -9.69 -1.45 -1.04
CA VAL A 42 -10.81 -0.53 -0.84
C VAL A 42 -10.81 0.50 -1.95
N ASN A 43 -11.92 0.59 -2.66
CA ASN A 43 -12.12 1.60 -3.70
C ASN A 43 -13.14 2.62 -3.22
N THR A 44 -12.80 3.89 -3.30
CA THR A 44 -13.67 5.00 -2.89
C THR A 44 -13.34 6.26 -3.67
N THR A 45 -14.31 7.15 -3.81
CA THR A 45 -14.08 8.49 -4.37
C THR A 45 -13.51 9.46 -3.34
N ASN A 46 -13.58 9.11 -2.06
CA ASN A 46 -13.09 9.95 -0.97
C ASN A 46 -11.56 9.86 -0.86
N THR A 47 -10.95 10.95 -0.44
CA THR A 47 -9.56 10.94 0.01
C THR A 47 -9.54 10.57 1.50
N LEU A 48 -8.75 9.56 1.86
CA LEU A 48 -8.71 9.03 3.22
C LEU A 48 -7.63 9.72 4.06
N ASP A 49 -7.98 10.03 5.30
CA ASP A 49 -7.02 10.47 6.32
C ASP A 49 -6.41 9.24 6.99
N PHE A 50 -5.25 8.80 6.50
CA PHE A 50 -4.58 7.60 6.96
C PHE A 50 -4.27 7.63 8.46
N LYS A 51 -3.81 8.76 8.96
CA LYS A 51 -3.45 8.91 10.37
C LYS A 51 -4.65 8.70 11.28
N LYS A 52 -5.77 9.33 10.94
CA LYS A 52 -7.02 9.19 11.70
C LYS A 52 -7.52 7.74 11.65
N ILE A 53 -7.50 7.13 10.48
CA ILE A 53 -8.01 5.77 10.30
C ILE A 53 -7.15 4.76 11.07
N ILE A 54 -5.83 4.80 10.90
CA ILE A 54 -4.94 3.83 11.55
C ILE A 54 -4.96 3.97 13.08
N ASN A 55 -5.18 5.17 13.59
CA ASN A 55 -5.31 5.39 15.03
C ASN A 55 -6.66 4.96 15.59
N THR A 56 -7.67 4.80 14.74
CA THR A 56 -9.02 4.39 15.16
C THR A 56 -9.19 2.87 15.06
N LEU A 57 -8.62 2.24 14.02
CA LEU A 57 -8.75 0.81 13.78
C LEU A 57 -7.76 0.00 14.63
N GLY A 58 -8.27 -1.05 15.28
CA GLY A 58 -7.45 -1.94 16.10
C GLY A 58 -6.82 -3.10 15.34
N GLY A 59 -7.44 -3.53 14.24
CA GLY A 59 -7.03 -4.73 13.48
C GLY A 59 -6.27 -4.46 12.20
N THR A 60 -6.01 -3.21 11.85
CA THR A 60 -5.27 -2.83 10.63
C THR A 60 -3.84 -2.45 10.97
N ILE A 61 -2.88 -3.09 10.30
CA ILE A 61 -1.45 -2.86 10.55
C ILE A 61 -0.93 -1.68 9.73
N LYS A 62 -1.30 -1.61 8.44
CA LYS A 62 -0.85 -0.57 7.51
C LYS A 62 -1.97 -0.21 6.55
N ILE A 63 -1.91 1.04 6.08
CA ILE A 63 -2.77 1.54 5.00
C ILE A 63 -1.86 2.18 3.96
N ALA A 64 -2.10 1.89 2.68
CA ALA A 64 -1.37 2.50 1.59
C ALA A 64 -2.32 2.87 0.45
N GLN A 65 -1.94 3.88 -0.31
CA GLN A 65 -2.62 4.22 -1.56
C GLN A 65 -1.96 3.47 -2.70
N VAL A 66 -2.77 2.89 -3.58
CA VAL A 66 -2.27 2.23 -4.79
C VAL A 66 -1.88 3.29 -5.79
N ALA A 67 -0.59 3.34 -6.13
CA ALA A 67 -0.06 4.28 -7.11
C ALA A 67 -0.14 3.73 -8.54
N GLY A 68 -0.12 2.42 -8.70
CA GLY A 68 -0.19 1.78 -10.01
C GLY A 68 -0.19 0.27 -9.91
N ASN A 69 -0.41 -0.38 -11.05
CA ASN A 69 -0.42 -1.82 -11.18
C ASN A 69 0.47 -2.24 -12.36
N PHE A 70 1.13 -3.36 -12.23
CA PHE A 70 1.91 -3.96 -13.30
C PHE A 70 1.81 -5.48 -13.26
N LYS A 71 1.91 -6.12 -14.42
CA LYS A 71 1.68 -7.57 -14.54
C LYS A 71 2.86 -8.42 -14.10
N SER A 72 4.07 -7.87 -14.15
CA SER A 72 5.30 -8.62 -13.87
C SER A 72 6.28 -7.73 -13.12
N ILE A 73 6.97 -8.33 -12.14
CA ILE A 73 8.03 -7.65 -11.41
C ILE A 73 9.21 -7.24 -12.30
N ASN A 74 9.34 -7.83 -13.48
CA ASN A 74 10.33 -7.42 -14.49
C ASN A 74 10.04 -6.02 -15.04
N SER A 75 8.81 -5.50 -14.84
CA SER A 75 8.42 -4.13 -15.19
C SER A 75 8.62 -3.14 -14.04
N PHE A 76 9.46 -3.50 -13.08
CA PHE A 76 9.69 -2.73 -11.86
C PHE A 76 10.16 -1.30 -12.12
N GLU A 77 10.97 -1.08 -13.15
CA GLU A 77 11.40 0.27 -13.54
C GLU A 77 10.20 1.14 -13.96
N ASN A 78 9.18 0.52 -14.55
CA ASN A 78 7.94 1.22 -14.90
C ASN A 78 7.17 1.65 -13.65
N LEU A 79 7.30 0.92 -12.54
CA LEU A 79 6.69 1.28 -11.26
C LEU A 79 7.22 2.62 -10.76
N LEU A 80 8.50 2.88 -10.92
CA LEU A 80 9.13 4.11 -10.45
C LEU A 80 8.59 5.34 -11.18
N SER A 81 8.08 5.18 -12.41
CA SER A 81 7.46 6.26 -13.16
C SER A 81 6.12 6.71 -12.57
N PHE A 82 5.43 5.87 -11.79
CA PHE A 82 4.20 6.24 -11.10
C PHE A 82 4.46 7.05 -9.82
N LEU A 83 5.67 6.99 -9.30
CA LEU A 83 6.04 7.70 -8.09
C LEU A 83 6.49 9.11 -8.43
N LYS A 84 5.78 10.09 -7.90
CA LYS A 84 6.17 11.49 -8.01
C LYS A 84 6.92 11.88 -6.74
N PHE A 85 8.18 12.20 -6.89
CA PHE A 85 9.00 12.65 -5.77
C PHE A 85 9.21 14.17 -5.87
N GLU A 86 8.82 14.87 -4.82
CA GLU A 86 9.16 16.26 -4.62
C GLU A 86 10.25 16.33 -3.54
N ASN A 87 11.34 17.06 -3.83
CA ASN A 87 12.44 17.27 -2.86
C ASN A 87 13.10 15.99 -2.34
N ILE A 88 13.74 15.23 -3.22
CA ILE A 88 14.34 13.93 -2.90
C ILE A 88 15.77 14.00 -2.33
N SER A 89 16.25 15.15 -1.87
CA SER A 89 17.63 15.27 -1.36
C SER A 89 17.92 14.37 -0.15
N ASN A 90 16.90 13.99 0.63
CA ASN A 90 17.02 13.15 1.82
C ASN A 90 15.85 12.16 1.92
N LEU A 91 15.62 11.39 0.87
CA LEU A 91 14.53 10.41 0.84
C LEU A 91 15.00 9.08 1.44
N ASP A 92 14.35 8.68 2.51
CA ASP A 92 14.44 7.32 3.04
C ASP A 92 13.27 6.48 2.51
N PHE A 93 13.55 5.26 2.10
CA PHE A 93 12.51 4.35 1.63
C PHE A 93 12.76 2.92 2.10
N GLY A 94 11.71 2.12 2.06
CA GLY A 94 11.79 0.69 2.32
C GLY A 94 10.86 -0.07 1.39
N LEU A 95 11.12 -1.36 1.22
CA LEU A 95 10.27 -2.26 0.45
C LEU A 95 9.69 -3.33 1.36
N SER A 96 8.39 -3.55 1.23
CA SER A 96 7.69 -4.67 1.85
C SER A 96 6.88 -5.40 0.79
N PHE A 97 6.89 -6.72 0.86
CA PHE A 97 6.15 -7.59 -0.06
C PHE A 97 5.11 -8.37 0.74
N TYR A 98 3.89 -8.40 0.24
CA TYR A 98 2.77 -9.11 0.84
C TYR A 98 2.20 -10.08 -0.17
N ASN A 99 1.95 -11.32 0.26
CA ASN A 99 1.37 -12.36 -0.58
C ASN A 99 2.20 -12.63 -1.86
N TYR A 100 3.51 -12.46 -1.78
CA TYR A 100 4.45 -12.68 -2.87
C TYR A 100 5.72 -13.33 -2.34
N PRO A 101 6.09 -14.53 -2.83
CA PRO A 101 7.31 -15.21 -2.36
C PRO A 101 8.55 -14.49 -2.89
N ILE A 102 9.32 -13.92 -1.99
CA ILE A 102 10.53 -13.18 -2.34
C ILE A 102 11.60 -13.40 -1.27
N THR A 103 12.86 -13.53 -1.71
CA THR A 103 13.99 -13.67 -0.80
C THR A 103 14.50 -12.32 -0.33
N THR A 104 15.13 -12.29 0.84
CA THR A 104 15.77 -11.09 1.37
C THR A 104 16.82 -10.53 0.41
N GLN A 105 17.58 -11.38 -0.25
CA GLN A 105 18.59 -10.98 -1.25
C GLN A 105 17.94 -10.25 -2.43
N THR A 106 16.81 -10.75 -2.92
CA THR A 106 16.07 -10.12 -4.02
C THR A 106 15.53 -8.76 -3.60
N ILE A 107 15.04 -8.61 -2.37
CA ILE A 107 14.59 -7.33 -1.82
C ILE A 107 15.74 -6.32 -1.79
N PHE A 108 16.92 -6.72 -1.33
CA PHE A 108 18.11 -5.84 -1.34
C PHE A 108 18.51 -5.43 -2.76
N HIS A 109 18.41 -6.35 -3.71
CA HIS A 109 18.69 -6.05 -5.11
C HIS A 109 17.75 -4.96 -5.65
N TYR A 110 16.46 -5.08 -5.40
CA TYR A 110 15.47 -4.06 -5.78
C TYR A 110 15.72 -2.72 -5.09
N CYS A 111 16.03 -2.73 -3.81
CA CYS A 111 16.36 -1.51 -3.07
C CYS A 111 17.57 -0.79 -3.69
N LYS A 112 18.59 -1.55 -4.08
CA LYS A 112 19.77 -1.00 -4.75
C LYS A 112 19.42 -0.38 -6.10
N ASN A 113 18.58 -1.04 -6.88
CA ASN A 113 18.14 -0.54 -8.19
C ASN A 113 17.32 0.76 -8.04
N ILE A 114 16.43 0.82 -7.07
CA ILE A 114 15.65 2.03 -6.76
C ILE A 114 16.59 3.17 -6.37
N LYS A 115 17.53 2.91 -5.49
CA LYS A 115 18.50 3.91 -5.04
C LYS A 115 19.30 4.48 -6.20
N ASN A 116 19.76 3.61 -7.11
CA ASN A 116 20.50 4.04 -8.30
C ASN A 116 19.62 4.86 -9.24
N TYR A 117 18.38 4.46 -9.45
CA TYR A 117 17.40 5.21 -10.27
C TYR A 117 17.16 6.61 -9.69
N LEU A 118 16.92 6.71 -8.39
CA LEU A 118 16.66 7.98 -7.71
C LEU A 118 17.88 8.92 -7.80
N ARG A 119 19.09 8.38 -7.70
CA ARG A 119 20.32 9.18 -7.85
C ARG A 119 20.51 9.75 -9.25
N LYS A 120 20.12 8.99 -10.28
CA LYS A 120 20.26 9.41 -11.70
C LYS A 120 19.24 10.48 -12.10
N ASN A 121 18.06 10.48 -11.48
CA ASN A 121 16.92 11.32 -11.85
C ASN A 121 16.71 12.48 -10.89
N ASN A 122 17.74 12.82 -10.14
CA ASN A 122 17.66 13.84 -9.12
C ASN A 122 18.66 14.97 -9.33
#